data_dbc44cf8628a21e32f91792f74a0c6ab
#
_entry.id   dbc44cf8628a21e32f91792f74a0c6ab
#
_cell.length_a   1.000
_cell.length_b   1.000
_cell.length_c   1.000
_cell.angle_alpha   90.00
_cell.angle_beta   90.00
_cell.angle_gamma   90.00
#
_symmetry.space_group_name_H-M   'P 1'
#
loop_
_entity.id
_entity.type
_entity.pdbx_description
1 polymer ?
#
loop_
_entity_poly.entity_id
_entity_poly.type
_entity_poly.pdbx_seq_one_letter_code
_entity_poly.pdbx_strand_id
1 'polypeptide(L)'
;MIFGSRSKGRLVWGFFMRPVLPFALEFLLLAPLVLAADVPEAEPLYLFVAPWLLVVIGILNLPLLGQLFRLFTMDVPTRRNHALEHATIHFLRAEGLTRVAGRASADGFRVSGGASSKQIRSAFEEVRSLLHAGSRLPHVSRYCGSNRITALALAMFLLLLVAVSSIVLRPPLWVRAALLVGVVLFFTVMRHGIGNWVQARLFMATDFAGASVREIRKVKAEVVENPPVYFVETVIQEA
;
A
#
# COMPACT_ATOMS: atom_id res chain seq x y z
N MET A 1 -36.97 -16.62 -7.65
CA MET A 1 -36.84 -15.17 -7.37
C MET A 1 -35.37 -14.80 -7.36
N ILE A 2 -34.95 -14.08 -8.40
CA ILE A 2 -33.57 -13.70 -8.69
C ILE A 2 -33.39 -12.25 -8.22
N PHE A 3 -32.71 -12.05 -7.10
CA PHE A 3 -32.16 -10.77 -6.66
C PHE A 3 -30.80 -11.08 -6.05
N GLY A 4 -29.72 -10.57 -6.51
CA GLY A 4 -29.29 -9.40 -7.19
C GLY A 4 -27.82 -9.23 -6.89
N SER A 5 -26.98 -9.68 -7.81
CA SER A 5 -25.51 -9.72 -7.74
C SER A 5 -24.83 -8.34 -8.01
N ARG A 6 -25.45 -7.21 -7.71
CA ARG A 6 -24.91 -5.88 -8.09
C ARG A 6 -23.97 -5.20 -7.08
N SER A 7 -23.82 -5.70 -5.86
CA SER A 7 -22.95 -5.04 -4.86
C SER A 7 -21.49 -5.48 -4.90
N LYS A 8 -21.20 -6.64 -5.49
CA LYS A 8 -19.86 -7.25 -5.48
C LYS A 8 -18.81 -6.52 -6.34
N GLY A 9 -19.23 -5.84 -7.40
CA GLY A 9 -18.31 -5.12 -8.31
C GLY A 9 -17.78 -3.82 -7.73
N ARG A 10 -18.58 -3.07 -6.99
CA ARG A 10 -18.20 -1.72 -6.51
C ARG A 10 -17.10 -1.73 -5.45
N LEU A 11 -17.07 -2.73 -4.56
CA LEU A 11 -16.03 -2.81 -3.50
C LEU A 11 -14.66 -3.15 -4.08
N VAL A 12 -14.61 -4.05 -5.06
CA VAL A 12 -13.37 -4.47 -5.72
C VAL A 12 -12.79 -3.33 -6.57
N TRP A 13 -13.61 -2.63 -7.33
CA TRP A 13 -13.17 -1.48 -8.13
C TRP A 13 -12.69 -0.31 -7.27
N GLY A 14 -13.38 0.01 -6.19
CA GLY A 14 -12.96 1.07 -5.28
C GLY A 14 -11.62 0.80 -4.60
N PHE A 15 -11.29 -0.46 -4.31
CA PHE A 15 -10.02 -0.84 -3.70
C PHE A 15 -8.85 -0.82 -4.70
N PHE A 16 -9.09 -1.19 -5.97
CA PHE A 16 -8.06 -1.18 -7.01
C PHE A 16 -7.80 0.20 -7.61
N MET A 17 -8.82 1.04 -7.75
CA MET A 17 -8.72 2.35 -8.39
C MET A 17 -8.21 3.46 -7.48
N ARG A 18 -8.43 3.36 -6.15
CA ARG A 18 -8.04 4.42 -5.20
C ARG A 18 -6.57 4.85 -5.25
N PRO A 19 -5.57 3.95 -5.40
CA PRO A 19 -4.17 4.38 -5.47
C PRO A 19 -3.71 4.79 -6.88
N VAL A 20 -4.37 4.34 -7.94
CA VAL A 20 -3.98 4.65 -9.33
C VAL A 20 -4.55 6.00 -9.77
N LEU A 21 -5.73 6.36 -9.28
CA LEU A 21 -6.40 7.61 -9.66
C LEU A 21 -5.58 8.88 -9.32
N PRO A 22 -4.98 9.02 -8.12
CA PRO A 22 -4.13 10.16 -7.83
C PRO A 22 -2.94 10.27 -8.77
N PHE A 23 -2.25 9.15 -9.05
CA PHE A 23 -1.13 9.14 -9.98
C PHE A 23 -1.55 9.51 -11.41
N ALA A 24 -2.66 8.95 -11.90
CA ALA A 24 -3.17 9.27 -13.22
C ALA A 24 -3.55 10.74 -13.34
N LEU A 25 -4.21 11.28 -12.31
CA LEU A 25 -4.59 12.70 -12.26
C LEU A 25 -3.35 13.60 -12.26
N GLU A 26 -2.36 13.30 -11.43
CA GLU A 26 -1.12 14.05 -11.36
C GLU A 26 -0.34 13.99 -12.68
N PHE A 27 -0.28 12.80 -13.30
CA PHE A 27 0.32 12.64 -14.62
C PHE A 27 -0.39 13.50 -15.68
N LEU A 28 -1.73 13.48 -15.73
CA LEU A 28 -2.51 14.27 -16.66
C LEU A 28 -2.34 15.78 -16.45
N LEU A 29 -2.10 16.22 -15.22
CA LEU A 29 -1.87 17.61 -14.90
C LEU A 29 -0.44 18.07 -15.22
N LEU A 30 0.57 17.23 -14.97
CA LEU A 30 1.98 17.60 -15.14
C LEU A 30 2.51 17.32 -16.54
N ALA A 31 2.04 16.29 -17.24
CA ALA A 31 2.56 15.94 -18.56
C ALA A 31 2.44 17.08 -19.59
N PRO A 32 1.33 17.83 -19.71
CA PRO A 32 1.24 18.98 -20.60
C PRO A 32 2.25 20.06 -20.27
N LEU A 33 2.46 20.37 -18.97
CA LEU A 33 3.46 21.32 -18.53
C LEU A 33 4.87 20.89 -18.93
N VAL A 34 5.21 19.62 -18.69
CA VAL A 34 6.51 19.04 -19.05
C VAL A 34 6.74 19.15 -20.56
N LEU A 35 5.76 18.82 -21.36
CA LEU A 35 5.89 18.80 -22.83
C LEU A 35 5.94 20.20 -23.43
N ALA A 36 5.25 21.17 -22.86
CA ALA A 36 5.17 22.54 -23.37
C ALA A 36 6.30 23.48 -22.86
N ALA A 37 7.30 22.97 -22.14
CA ALA A 37 8.32 23.80 -21.49
C ALA A 37 9.19 24.64 -22.40
N ASP A 38 9.22 24.40 -23.73
CA ASP A 38 9.99 25.21 -24.70
C ASP A 38 9.10 26.11 -25.57
N VAL A 39 7.80 26.13 -25.33
CA VAL A 39 6.90 26.96 -26.10
C VAL A 39 6.92 28.38 -25.53
N PRO A 40 7.44 29.37 -26.24
CA PRO A 40 7.56 30.75 -25.72
C PRO A 40 6.23 31.33 -25.27
N GLU A 41 5.14 31.01 -25.98
CA GLU A 41 3.80 31.46 -25.66
C GLU A 41 3.27 30.83 -24.36
N ALA A 42 3.89 29.74 -23.88
CA ALA A 42 3.54 29.09 -22.62
C ALA A 42 4.25 29.71 -21.40
N GLU A 43 5.17 30.65 -21.57
CA GLU A 43 5.89 31.26 -20.45
C GLU A 43 4.97 31.86 -19.38
N PRO A 44 3.87 32.58 -19.71
CA PRO A 44 2.90 33.02 -18.71
C PRO A 44 2.24 31.87 -17.97
N LEU A 45 2.01 30.73 -18.65
CA LEU A 45 1.44 29.53 -18.04
C LEU A 45 2.35 28.99 -16.93
N TYR A 46 3.66 28.96 -17.15
CA TYR A 46 4.63 28.49 -16.15
C TYR A 46 4.72 29.43 -14.95
N LEU A 47 4.75 30.73 -15.19
CA LEU A 47 4.88 31.71 -14.12
C LEU A 47 3.62 31.81 -13.24
N PHE A 48 2.44 31.70 -13.84
CA PHE A 48 1.18 31.93 -13.13
C PHE A 48 0.43 30.65 -12.79
N VAL A 49 0.45 29.62 -13.63
CA VAL A 49 -0.34 28.40 -13.43
C VAL A 49 0.43 27.30 -12.72
N ALA A 50 1.72 27.11 -13.05
CA ALA A 50 2.50 26.02 -12.47
C ALA A 50 2.61 26.10 -10.94
N PRO A 51 2.83 27.26 -10.29
CA PRO A 51 2.86 27.35 -8.83
C PRO A 51 1.56 26.88 -8.18
N TRP A 52 0.41 27.31 -8.72
CA TRP A 52 -0.91 26.90 -8.23
C TRP A 52 -1.16 25.42 -8.44
N LEU A 53 -0.73 24.90 -9.56
CA LEU A 53 -0.85 23.47 -9.84
C LEU A 53 0.00 22.64 -8.88
N LEU A 54 1.21 23.06 -8.54
CA LEU A 54 2.03 22.40 -7.53
C LEU A 54 1.38 22.45 -6.14
N VAL A 55 0.74 23.56 -5.77
CA VAL A 55 -0.05 23.66 -4.54
C VAL A 55 -1.20 22.66 -4.54
N VAL A 56 -1.98 22.60 -5.62
CA VAL A 56 -3.11 21.64 -5.76
C VAL A 56 -2.61 20.19 -5.66
N ILE A 57 -1.52 19.88 -6.38
CA ILE A 57 -0.89 18.55 -6.32
C ILE A 57 -0.42 18.25 -4.89
N GLY A 58 0.21 19.21 -4.21
CA GLY A 58 0.62 19.09 -2.82
C GLY A 58 -0.57 18.75 -1.91
N ILE A 59 -1.67 19.46 -2.03
CA ILE A 59 -2.91 19.21 -1.25
C ILE A 59 -3.48 17.83 -1.54
N LEU A 60 -3.56 17.43 -2.81
CA LEU A 60 -4.06 16.11 -3.21
C LEU A 60 -3.19 14.96 -2.67
N ASN A 61 -1.90 15.23 -2.44
CA ASN A 61 -0.96 14.25 -1.90
C ASN A 61 -0.90 14.21 -0.37
N LEU A 62 -1.51 15.15 0.35
CA LEU A 62 -1.52 15.12 1.83
C LEU A 62 -1.99 13.79 2.43
N PRO A 63 -3.07 13.14 1.94
CA PRO A 63 -3.48 11.84 2.45
C PRO A 63 -2.42 10.75 2.24
N LEU A 64 -1.71 10.77 1.11
CA LEU A 64 -0.63 9.82 0.81
C LEU A 64 0.57 10.06 1.73
N LEU A 65 0.98 11.31 1.91
CA LEU A 65 2.05 11.69 2.83
C LEU A 65 1.71 11.30 4.28
N GLY A 66 0.46 11.51 4.71
CA GLY A 66 0.00 11.08 6.01
C GLY A 66 0.05 9.55 6.19
N GLN A 67 -0.26 8.78 5.15
CA GLN A 67 -0.13 7.33 5.18
C GLN A 67 1.34 6.89 5.21
N LEU A 68 2.20 7.51 4.42
CA LEU A 68 3.65 7.27 4.45
C LEU A 68 4.22 7.57 5.83
N PHE A 69 3.91 8.73 6.39
CA PHE A 69 4.36 9.10 7.74
C PHE A 69 3.98 8.03 8.77
N ARG A 70 2.73 7.56 8.75
CA ARG A 70 2.28 6.46 9.64
C ARG A 70 3.04 5.16 9.42
N LEU A 71 3.43 4.84 8.18
CA LEU A 71 4.22 3.64 7.90
C LEU A 71 5.64 3.76 8.45
N PHE A 72 6.29 4.92 8.26
CA PHE A 72 7.65 5.15 8.75
C PHE A 72 7.75 5.33 10.26
N THR A 73 6.68 5.79 10.91
CA THR A 73 6.60 5.95 12.38
C THR A 73 5.97 4.75 13.09
N MET A 74 5.78 3.64 12.38
CA MET A 74 5.24 2.41 12.95
C MET A 74 6.18 1.86 14.04
N ASP A 75 5.65 1.64 15.23
CA ASP A 75 6.40 1.07 16.36
C ASP A 75 6.79 -0.40 16.15
N VAL A 76 7.72 -0.89 16.93
CA VAL A 76 8.22 -2.26 16.83
C VAL A 76 7.13 -3.30 17.07
N PRO A 77 6.27 -3.19 18.10
CA PRO A 77 5.13 -4.11 18.27
C PRO A 77 4.23 -4.19 17.05
N THR A 78 3.86 -3.06 16.46
CA THR A 78 3.05 -3.04 15.25
C THR A 78 3.76 -3.69 14.06
N ARG A 79 5.07 -3.48 13.89
CA ARG A 79 5.85 -4.13 12.82
C ARG A 79 5.95 -5.64 13.00
N ARG A 80 6.09 -6.13 14.23
CA ARG A 80 6.04 -7.57 14.57
C ARG A 80 4.67 -8.17 14.26
N ASN A 81 3.61 -7.51 14.72
CA ASN A 81 2.23 -7.92 14.42
C ASN A 81 1.90 -7.87 12.92
N HIS A 82 2.49 -6.93 12.18
CA HIS A 82 2.34 -6.85 10.73
C HIS A 82 3.00 -8.06 10.02
N ALA A 83 4.15 -8.53 10.51
CA ALA A 83 4.76 -9.75 10.01
C ALA A 83 3.90 -10.99 10.30
N LEU A 84 3.35 -11.11 11.51
CA LEU A 84 2.44 -12.19 11.90
C LEU A 84 1.14 -12.17 11.10
N GLU A 85 0.55 -11.00 10.90
CA GLU A 85 -0.63 -10.81 10.07
C GLU A 85 -0.42 -11.35 8.66
N HIS A 86 0.68 -10.94 8.02
CA HIS A 86 0.99 -11.38 6.66
C HIS A 86 1.23 -12.88 6.57
N ALA A 87 1.96 -13.46 7.53
CA ALA A 87 2.19 -14.89 7.59
C ALA A 87 0.86 -15.65 7.78
N THR A 88 -0.01 -15.19 8.69
CA THR A 88 -1.33 -15.78 8.91
C THR A 88 -2.20 -15.70 7.65
N ILE A 89 -2.23 -14.53 6.99
CA ILE A 89 -2.98 -14.36 5.73
C ILE A 89 -2.43 -15.25 4.62
N HIS A 90 -1.12 -15.50 4.59
CA HIS A 90 -0.51 -16.42 3.64
C HIS A 90 -1.10 -17.81 3.76
N PHE A 91 -1.19 -18.37 4.97
CA PHE A 91 -1.78 -19.68 5.21
C PHE A 91 -3.29 -19.71 4.94
N LEU A 92 -4.03 -18.69 5.36
CA LEU A 92 -5.45 -18.59 5.03
C LEU A 92 -5.71 -18.57 3.52
N ARG A 93 -4.84 -17.95 2.74
CA ARG A 93 -4.92 -17.97 1.27
C ARG A 93 -4.56 -19.33 0.68
N ALA A 94 -3.61 -20.04 1.27
CA ALA A 94 -3.28 -21.40 0.89
C ALA A 94 -4.46 -22.35 1.12
N GLU A 95 -5.31 -22.11 2.13
CA GLU A 95 -6.58 -22.80 2.37
C GLU A 95 -7.71 -22.37 1.40
N GLY A 96 -7.44 -21.52 0.39
CA GLY A 96 -8.42 -21.09 -0.61
C GLY A 96 -9.16 -19.79 -0.28
N LEU A 97 -8.87 -19.13 0.83
CA LEU A 97 -9.49 -17.85 1.22
C LEU A 97 -8.85 -16.65 0.48
N THR A 98 -9.15 -16.49 -0.79
CA THR A 98 -8.47 -15.50 -1.67
C THR A 98 -8.74 -14.02 -1.33
N ARG A 99 -9.83 -13.73 -0.61
CA ARG A 99 -10.28 -12.36 -0.30
C ARG A 99 -9.92 -11.89 1.11
N VAL A 100 -9.04 -12.60 1.80
CA VAL A 100 -8.61 -12.23 3.15
C VAL A 100 -7.69 -11.03 3.11
N ALA A 101 -7.95 -10.06 3.99
CA ALA A 101 -7.14 -8.88 4.22
C ALA A 101 -6.95 -8.67 5.72
N GLY A 102 -5.88 -7.97 6.09
CA GLY A 102 -5.59 -7.68 7.47
C GLY A 102 -5.13 -6.24 7.70
N ARG A 103 -5.00 -5.92 8.99
CA ARG A 103 -4.43 -4.66 9.46
C ARG A 103 -3.84 -4.83 10.85
N ALA A 104 -2.55 -4.62 10.97
CA ALA A 104 -1.83 -4.70 12.24
C ALA A 104 -2.00 -3.45 13.13
N SER A 105 -1.83 -3.65 14.41
CA SER A 105 -1.72 -2.66 15.48
C SER A 105 -0.72 -3.16 16.54
N ALA A 106 -0.41 -2.35 17.55
CA ALA A 106 0.52 -2.74 18.61
C ALA A 106 0.07 -3.99 19.39
N ASP A 107 -1.25 -4.14 19.61
CA ASP A 107 -1.82 -5.22 20.44
C ASP A 107 -2.16 -6.49 19.65
N GLY A 108 -1.98 -6.48 18.31
CA GLY A 108 -2.37 -7.58 17.46
C GLY A 108 -2.76 -7.15 16.05
N PHE A 109 -3.63 -7.93 15.40
CA PHE A 109 -4.07 -7.61 14.05
C PHE A 109 -5.53 -7.98 13.79
N ARG A 110 -6.14 -7.30 12.83
CA ARG A 110 -7.49 -7.61 12.35
C ARG A 110 -7.41 -8.50 11.12
N VAL A 111 -8.37 -9.39 10.97
CA VAL A 111 -8.56 -10.25 9.79
C VAL A 111 -9.98 -10.07 9.29
N SER A 112 -10.14 -9.76 8.01
CA SER A 112 -11.41 -9.63 7.29
C SER A 112 -11.41 -10.51 6.05
N GLY A 113 -12.58 -10.78 5.45
CA GLY A 113 -12.66 -11.52 4.18
C GLY A 113 -13.22 -12.93 4.30
N GLY A 114 -13.96 -13.23 5.36
CA GLY A 114 -14.76 -14.44 5.49
C GLY A 114 -14.06 -15.63 6.15
N ALA A 115 -12.84 -15.44 6.67
CA ALA A 115 -12.22 -16.45 7.53
C ALA A 115 -12.99 -16.61 8.84
N SER A 116 -13.19 -17.82 9.30
CA SER A 116 -13.71 -18.11 10.64
C SER A 116 -12.61 -18.00 11.71
N SER A 117 -13.01 -17.82 12.98
CA SER A 117 -12.04 -17.80 14.09
C SER A 117 -11.22 -19.10 14.18
N LYS A 118 -11.81 -20.23 13.83
CA LYS A 118 -11.13 -21.54 13.80
C LYS A 118 -10.03 -21.57 12.72
N GLN A 119 -10.34 -21.11 11.52
CA GLN A 119 -9.36 -21.03 10.43
C GLN A 119 -8.23 -20.06 10.76
N ILE A 120 -8.55 -18.89 11.33
CA ILE A 120 -7.54 -17.92 11.76
C ILE A 120 -6.60 -18.53 12.80
N ARG A 121 -7.14 -19.27 13.77
CA ARG A 121 -6.35 -19.98 14.79
C ARG A 121 -5.47 -21.05 14.16
N SER A 122 -6.02 -21.88 13.27
CA SER A 122 -5.24 -22.91 12.57
C SER A 122 -4.10 -22.31 11.77
N ALA A 123 -4.36 -21.28 10.97
CA ALA A 123 -3.34 -20.58 10.20
C ALA A 123 -2.25 -19.93 11.09
N PHE A 124 -2.63 -19.41 12.27
CA PHE A 124 -1.67 -18.86 13.21
C PHE A 124 -0.79 -19.95 13.87
N GLU A 125 -1.31 -21.13 14.13
CA GLU A 125 -0.51 -22.26 14.65
C GLU A 125 0.55 -22.72 13.63
N GLU A 126 0.26 -22.64 12.31
CA GLU A 126 1.27 -22.86 11.27
C GLU A 126 2.39 -21.80 11.35
N VAL A 127 2.03 -20.52 11.53
CA VAL A 127 2.99 -19.45 11.76
C VAL A 127 3.84 -19.73 12.98
N ARG A 128 3.21 -20.16 14.08
CA ARG A 128 3.89 -20.52 15.33
C ARG A 128 4.85 -21.69 15.15
N SER A 129 4.46 -22.71 14.41
CA SER A 129 5.33 -23.86 14.10
C SER A 129 6.59 -23.44 13.35
N LEU A 130 6.46 -22.52 12.38
CA LEU A 130 7.62 -21.94 11.67
C LEU A 130 8.56 -21.16 12.59
N LEU A 131 7.99 -20.37 13.51
CA LEU A 131 8.78 -19.63 14.50
C LEU A 131 9.57 -20.57 15.40
N HIS A 132 8.92 -21.61 15.93
CA HIS A 132 9.61 -22.63 16.77
C HIS A 132 10.67 -23.43 16.01
N ALA A 133 10.47 -23.64 14.71
CA ALA A 133 11.46 -24.29 13.84
C ALA A 133 12.61 -23.35 13.42
N GLY A 134 12.61 -22.09 13.84
CA GLY A 134 13.57 -21.08 13.36
C GLY A 134 13.46 -20.78 11.85
N SER A 135 12.34 -21.11 11.25
CA SER A 135 12.11 -20.93 9.82
C SER A 135 11.71 -19.49 9.47
N ARG A 136 12.00 -19.08 8.24
CA ARG A 136 11.60 -17.75 7.77
C ARG A 136 10.10 -17.65 7.60
N LEU A 137 9.50 -16.62 8.20
CA LEU A 137 8.08 -16.33 8.00
C LEU A 137 7.80 -15.85 6.56
N PRO A 138 6.68 -16.25 5.94
CA PRO A 138 6.21 -15.70 4.68
C PRO A 138 5.56 -14.32 4.90
N HIS A 139 6.35 -13.34 5.37
CA HIS A 139 5.87 -12.03 5.82
C HIS A 139 5.78 -10.97 4.73
N VAL A 140 6.40 -11.18 3.57
CA VAL A 140 6.36 -10.22 2.46
C VAL A 140 5.21 -10.54 1.51
N SER A 141 4.35 -9.56 1.23
CA SER A 141 3.21 -9.75 0.34
C SER A 141 3.08 -8.60 -0.67
N ARG A 142 3.08 -8.96 -1.96
CA ARG A 142 2.81 -8.01 -3.06
C ARG A 142 1.42 -7.36 -3.00
N TYR A 143 0.51 -7.92 -2.22
CA TYR A 143 -0.86 -7.42 -2.06
C TYR A 143 -1.01 -6.48 -0.87
N CYS A 144 0.05 -6.22 -0.11
CA CYS A 144 0.01 -5.30 1.01
C CYS A 144 -0.23 -3.86 0.55
N GLY A 145 -1.05 -3.15 1.32
CA GLY A 145 -1.32 -1.73 1.08
C GLY A 145 -0.07 -0.86 1.17
N SER A 146 0.87 -1.19 2.07
CA SER A 146 2.14 -0.47 2.22
C SER A 146 2.99 -0.50 0.94
N ASN A 147 3.05 -1.64 0.22
CA ASN A 147 3.77 -1.73 -1.04
C ASN A 147 3.22 -0.77 -2.09
N ARG A 148 1.88 -0.69 -2.18
CA ARG A 148 1.21 0.20 -3.14
C ARG A 148 1.44 1.66 -2.80
N ILE A 149 1.33 2.03 -1.52
CA ILE A 149 1.55 3.39 -1.04
C ILE A 149 2.99 3.82 -1.33
N THR A 150 3.98 2.97 -1.03
CA THR A 150 5.39 3.27 -1.26
C THR A 150 5.70 3.43 -2.75
N ALA A 151 5.22 2.50 -3.60
CA ALA A 151 5.45 2.56 -5.03
C ALA A 151 4.80 3.80 -5.66
N LEU A 152 3.57 4.12 -5.24
CA LEU A 152 2.85 5.31 -5.69
C LEU A 152 3.60 6.57 -5.30
N ALA A 153 3.99 6.71 -4.04
CA ALA A 153 4.71 7.89 -3.57
C ALA A 153 6.03 8.11 -4.31
N LEU A 154 6.77 7.02 -4.59
CA LEU A 154 8.00 7.09 -5.35
C LEU A 154 7.74 7.52 -6.80
N ALA A 155 6.70 6.98 -7.45
CA ALA A 155 6.34 7.36 -8.81
C ALA A 155 5.92 8.84 -8.90
N MET A 156 5.13 9.33 -7.94
CA MET A 156 4.71 10.73 -7.86
C MET A 156 5.89 11.65 -7.60
N PHE A 157 6.82 11.26 -6.72
CA PHE A 157 8.05 12.00 -6.50
C PHE A 157 8.91 12.09 -7.76
N LEU A 158 9.07 10.98 -8.50
CA LEU A 158 9.80 10.97 -9.77
C LEU A 158 9.13 11.86 -10.83
N LEU A 159 7.80 11.81 -10.92
CA LEU A 159 7.03 12.65 -11.83
C LEU A 159 7.22 14.14 -11.51
N LEU A 160 7.21 14.51 -10.23
CA LEU A 160 7.49 15.87 -9.79
C LEU A 160 8.92 16.28 -10.14
N LEU A 161 9.92 15.42 -9.94
CA LEU A 161 11.31 15.70 -10.34
C LEU A 161 11.43 15.92 -11.84
N VAL A 162 10.74 15.11 -12.67
CA VAL A 162 10.72 15.30 -14.12
C VAL A 162 10.09 16.63 -14.48
N ALA A 163 8.99 17.01 -13.83
CA ALA A 163 8.33 18.30 -14.09
C ALA A 163 9.23 19.48 -13.74
N VAL A 164 9.80 19.49 -12.53
CA VAL A 164 10.71 20.56 -12.09
C VAL A 164 11.96 20.64 -12.99
N SER A 165 12.60 19.50 -13.28
CA SER A 165 13.77 19.46 -14.16
C SER A 165 13.44 19.95 -15.57
N SER A 166 12.27 19.66 -16.09
CA SER A 166 11.84 20.11 -17.42
C SER A 166 11.65 21.63 -17.49
N ILE A 167 11.13 22.21 -16.42
CA ILE A 167 10.94 23.68 -16.34
C ILE A 167 12.28 24.40 -16.16
N VAL A 168 13.15 23.87 -15.29
CA VAL A 168 14.42 24.52 -14.92
C VAL A 168 15.49 24.33 -16.00
N LEU A 169 15.70 23.09 -16.44
CA LEU A 169 16.79 22.71 -17.35
C LEU A 169 16.42 22.81 -18.83
N ARG A 170 15.11 22.86 -19.14
CA ARG A 170 14.54 22.90 -20.50
C ARG A 170 15.19 21.88 -21.46
N PRO A 171 15.29 20.58 -21.11
CA PRO A 171 15.89 19.59 -21.98
C PRO A 171 15.03 19.42 -23.25
N PRO A 172 15.63 18.92 -24.37
CA PRO A 172 14.89 18.71 -25.61
C PRO A 172 13.61 17.90 -25.40
N LEU A 173 12.58 18.14 -26.23
CA LEU A 173 11.25 17.52 -26.10
C LEU A 173 11.31 15.99 -26.03
N TRP A 174 12.17 15.36 -26.84
CA TRP A 174 12.31 13.91 -26.82
C TRP A 174 12.86 13.37 -25.49
N VAL A 175 13.74 14.11 -24.80
CA VAL A 175 14.26 13.75 -23.47
C VAL A 175 13.12 13.80 -22.45
N ARG A 176 12.31 14.85 -22.46
CA ARG A 176 11.16 15.01 -21.57
C ARG A 176 10.13 13.91 -21.77
N ALA A 177 9.80 13.62 -23.03
CA ALA A 177 8.90 12.53 -23.38
C ALA A 177 9.45 11.17 -22.89
N ALA A 178 10.75 10.90 -23.11
CA ALA A 178 11.41 9.69 -22.64
C ALA A 178 11.38 9.57 -21.10
N LEU A 179 11.60 10.66 -20.37
CA LEU A 179 11.51 10.66 -18.90
C LEU A 179 10.09 10.37 -18.40
N LEU A 180 9.06 10.97 -19.01
CA LEU A 180 7.66 10.67 -18.67
C LEU A 180 7.32 9.18 -18.90
N VAL A 181 7.69 8.65 -20.05
CA VAL A 181 7.53 7.22 -20.34
C VAL A 181 8.30 6.38 -19.35
N GLY A 182 9.53 6.78 -19.01
CA GLY A 182 10.38 6.12 -18.02
C GLY A 182 9.71 6.04 -16.65
N VAL A 183 9.06 7.10 -16.17
CA VAL A 183 8.32 7.10 -14.89
C VAL A 183 7.16 6.10 -14.92
N VAL A 184 6.40 6.05 -16.02
CA VAL A 184 5.28 5.10 -16.17
C VAL A 184 5.78 3.66 -16.19
N LEU A 185 6.83 3.38 -16.96
CA LEU A 185 7.46 2.06 -17.02
C LEU A 185 8.04 1.65 -15.66
N PHE A 186 8.76 2.56 -15.01
CA PHE A 186 9.30 2.35 -13.68
C PHE A 186 8.19 1.98 -12.68
N PHE A 187 7.11 2.76 -12.63
CA PHE A 187 5.98 2.45 -11.76
C PHE A 187 5.38 1.08 -12.07
N THR A 188 5.20 0.76 -13.35
CA THR A 188 4.56 -0.48 -13.78
C THR A 188 5.40 -1.71 -13.42
N VAL A 189 6.73 -1.64 -13.66
CA VAL A 189 7.65 -2.77 -13.47
C VAL A 189 8.12 -2.88 -12.02
N MET A 190 8.51 -1.76 -11.41
CA MET A 190 9.19 -1.75 -10.11
C MET A 190 8.27 -1.71 -8.90
N ARG A 191 6.97 -1.40 -9.08
CA ARG A 191 6.00 -1.26 -7.99
C ARG A 191 5.96 -2.45 -7.02
N HIS A 192 6.19 -3.67 -7.50
CA HIS A 192 6.19 -4.86 -6.66
C HIS A 192 7.56 -5.12 -6.03
N GLY A 193 8.63 -4.97 -6.79
CA GLY A 193 10.00 -5.22 -6.30
C GLY A 193 10.41 -4.25 -5.21
N ILE A 194 10.31 -2.95 -5.47
CA ILE A 194 10.66 -1.91 -4.50
C ILE A 194 9.73 -1.96 -3.29
N GLY A 195 8.41 -2.10 -3.53
CA GLY A 195 7.46 -2.21 -2.44
C GLY A 195 7.77 -3.39 -1.51
N ASN A 196 8.08 -4.56 -2.05
CA ASN A 196 8.46 -5.74 -1.27
C ASN A 196 9.77 -5.52 -0.50
N TRP A 197 10.78 -4.90 -1.12
CA TRP A 197 12.06 -4.60 -0.45
C TRP A 197 11.86 -3.62 0.71
N VAL A 198 11.13 -2.52 0.49
CA VAL A 198 10.82 -1.53 1.53
C VAL A 198 10.00 -2.17 2.65
N GLN A 199 9.00 -2.98 2.31
CA GLN A 199 8.19 -3.71 3.27
C GLN A 199 9.05 -4.59 4.16
N ALA A 200 9.91 -5.42 3.58
CA ALA A 200 10.76 -6.35 4.32
C ALA A 200 11.76 -5.64 5.24
N ARG A 201 12.23 -4.44 4.87
CA ARG A 201 13.28 -3.74 5.61
C ARG A 201 12.75 -2.73 6.62
N LEU A 202 11.64 -2.07 6.32
CA LEU A 202 11.18 -0.93 7.11
C LEU A 202 9.85 -1.20 7.86
N PHE A 203 8.96 -2.01 7.30
CA PHE A 203 7.60 -2.16 7.82
C PHE A 203 7.32 -3.50 8.49
N MET A 204 8.29 -4.42 8.47
CA MET A 204 8.22 -5.70 9.12
C MET A 204 9.36 -5.86 10.11
N ALA A 205 9.08 -6.45 11.25
CA ALA A 205 10.08 -6.89 12.19
C ALA A 205 9.86 -8.38 12.46
N THR A 206 10.93 -9.15 12.38
CA THR A 206 10.94 -10.61 12.61
C THR A 206 11.92 -11.01 13.73
N ASP A 207 12.33 -10.02 14.52
CA ASP A 207 13.26 -10.13 15.63
C ASP A 207 12.54 -10.54 16.93
N PHE A 208 11.80 -11.66 16.89
CA PHE A 208 11.09 -12.21 18.03
C PHE A 208 11.22 -13.74 18.06
N ALA A 209 11.31 -14.29 19.27
CA ALA A 209 11.54 -15.72 19.49
C ALA A 209 10.25 -16.55 19.35
N GLY A 210 9.11 -15.96 19.67
CA GLY A 210 7.84 -16.66 19.60
C GLY A 210 6.66 -15.72 19.67
N ALA A 211 5.52 -16.25 19.27
CA ALA A 211 4.25 -15.55 19.36
C ALA A 211 3.12 -16.52 19.74
N SER A 212 2.14 -16.04 20.48
CA SER A 212 0.93 -16.76 20.81
C SER A 212 -0.29 -15.88 20.62
N VAL A 213 -1.44 -16.53 20.38
CA VAL A 213 -2.73 -15.84 20.36
C VAL A 213 -3.28 -15.83 21.78
N ARG A 214 -3.50 -14.63 22.33
CA ARG A 214 -4.22 -14.48 23.59
C ARG A 214 -5.70 -14.71 23.41
N GLU A 215 -6.28 -14.00 22.43
CA GLU A 215 -7.71 -14.06 22.13
C GLU A 215 -7.97 -13.82 20.65
N ILE A 216 -9.02 -14.45 20.12
CA ILE A 216 -9.61 -14.12 18.83
C ILE A 216 -11.05 -13.71 19.08
N ARG A 217 -11.35 -12.43 18.95
CA ARG A 217 -12.69 -11.88 19.16
C ARG A 217 -13.27 -11.29 17.88
N LYS A 218 -14.56 -11.47 17.71
CA LYS A 218 -15.29 -10.79 16.63
C LYS A 218 -15.35 -9.30 16.94
N VAL A 219 -14.93 -8.47 16.01
CA VAL A 219 -15.04 -7.02 16.14
C VAL A 219 -16.52 -6.64 15.98
N LYS A 220 -17.09 -5.96 16.98
CA LYS A 220 -18.40 -5.34 16.84
C LYS A 220 -18.27 -4.21 15.83
N ALA A 221 -18.85 -4.37 14.64
CA ALA A 221 -18.93 -3.30 13.67
C ALA A 221 -20.12 -2.41 14.02
N GLU A 222 -19.96 -1.10 13.92
CA GLU A 222 -21.08 -0.14 13.98
C GLU A 222 -22.05 -0.32 12.80
N VAL A 223 -21.55 -0.90 11.71
CA VAL A 223 -22.31 -1.33 10.55
C VAL A 223 -22.09 -2.83 10.39
N VAL A 224 -23.15 -3.58 10.12
CA VAL A 224 -23.09 -5.04 9.90
C VAL A 224 -22.14 -5.33 8.75
N GLU A 225 -20.86 -5.55 9.07
CA GLU A 225 -19.88 -6.00 8.10
C GLU A 225 -20.10 -7.48 7.79
N ASN A 226 -20.46 -7.76 6.58
CA ASN A 226 -20.58 -9.11 6.06
C ASN A 226 -19.56 -9.31 4.93
N PRO A 227 -18.50 -10.03 5.09
CA PRO A 227 -18.18 -11.01 6.16
C PRO A 227 -17.63 -10.37 7.46
N PRO A 228 -17.72 -11.10 8.59
CA PRO A 228 -17.27 -10.60 9.89
C PRO A 228 -15.77 -10.30 9.92
N VAL A 229 -15.39 -9.33 10.75
CA VAL A 229 -13.99 -8.99 11.04
C VAL A 229 -13.63 -9.55 12.40
N TYR A 230 -12.47 -10.18 12.48
CA TYR A 230 -11.91 -10.69 13.74
C TYR A 230 -10.69 -9.89 14.14
N PHE A 231 -10.54 -9.64 15.44
CA PHE A 231 -9.31 -9.15 16.03
C PHE A 231 -8.57 -10.30 16.69
N VAL A 232 -7.31 -10.45 16.35
CA VAL A 232 -6.38 -11.42 16.90
C VAL A 232 -5.45 -10.68 17.84
N GLU A 233 -5.67 -10.87 19.14
CA GLU A 233 -4.78 -10.32 20.17
C GLU A 233 -3.57 -11.24 20.31
N THR A 234 -2.36 -10.68 20.23
CA THR A 234 -1.11 -11.42 20.24
C THR A 234 -0.28 -11.11 21.46
N VAL A 235 0.46 -12.11 21.93
CA VAL A 235 1.56 -11.96 22.88
C VAL A 235 2.84 -12.40 22.18
N ILE A 236 3.82 -11.51 22.11
CA ILE A 236 5.08 -11.73 21.40
C ILE A 236 6.20 -11.82 22.43
N GLN A 237 6.98 -12.89 22.36
CA GLN A 237 8.17 -13.06 23.19
C GLN A 237 9.36 -12.38 22.48
N GLU A 238 10.08 -11.56 23.21
CA GLU A 238 11.32 -10.95 22.71
C GLU A 238 12.40 -12.02 22.55
N ALA A 239 13.26 -11.84 21.53
CA ALA A 239 14.36 -12.75 21.26
C ALA A 239 15.54 -12.50 22.22
#